data_65cda4129fae8e479d5206cbdcd43685
#
_entry.id   65cda4129fae8e479d5206cbdcd43685
#
_cell.length_a   1.000
_cell.length_b   1.000
_cell.length_c   1.000
_cell.angle_alpha   90.00
_cell.angle_beta   90.00
_cell.angle_gamma   90.00
#
_symmetry.space_group_name_H-M   'P 1'
#
loop_
_entity.id
_entity.type
_entity.pdbx_description
1 polymer ?
#
loop_
_entity_poly.entity_id
_entity_poly.type
_entity_poly.pdbx_seq_one_letter_code
_entity_poly.pdbx_strand_id
1 'polypeptide(L)'
;MNRFASSGGELAYLDEGEGPAVLLLHGFPLTSHLWRGLVPILASRHRVLAPDLLGLGESAKPRGVPLDIRAQATYMSELLDHLAIDRVTPIGHSTGGGIAQLLAASRPGVEALVLIDSIAFDLWPTEATREVQVAPTELETFDSVELVVRSALRLGVREGEIGEDDIQAYLEPWRDPAAVPALFRWARSLDGLGLRDLEVQMRAWDLPTLILWGEQDPFHPPAAGERLNDAIASSALGLVPDCGHFLPEEAPETIYPIISEYLRANYLRMPHGHAAEGPILVPMGVPGPLRFDDDDADDEPVVGDDQEVGPNA
;
A
#
# COMPACT_ATOMS: atom_id res chain seq x y z
N MET A 1 -3.83 -20.07 4.14
CA MET A 1 -4.01 -19.32 2.88
C MET A 1 -4.74 -20.17 1.86
N ASN A 2 -5.64 -19.56 1.10
CA ASN A 2 -6.32 -20.17 -0.04
C ASN A 2 -5.36 -20.24 -1.25
N ARG A 3 -5.73 -21.02 -2.30
CA ARG A 3 -4.94 -21.18 -3.52
C ARG A 3 -5.80 -20.98 -4.76
N PHE A 4 -5.26 -20.32 -5.78
CA PHE A 4 -5.91 -20.09 -7.06
C PHE A 4 -4.92 -20.28 -8.19
N ALA A 5 -5.30 -21.04 -9.23
CA ALA A 5 -4.47 -21.24 -10.41
C ALA A 5 -4.72 -20.12 -11.43
N SER A 6 -3.86 -19.11 -11.45
CA SER A 6 -3.85 -18.07 -12.48
C SER A 6 -3.18 -18.53 -13.76
N SER A 7 -3.28 -17.76 -14.82
CA SER A 7 -2.56 -18.03 -16.10
C SER A 7 -1.04 -18.04 -15.94
N GLY A 8 -0.49 -17.37 -14.91
CA GLY A 8 0.94 -17.34 -14.60
C GLY A 8 1.40 -18.43 -13.65
N GLY A 9 0.50 -18.99 -12.83
CA GLY A 9 0.82 -19.96 -11.80
C GLY A 9 -0.11 -19.87 -10.60
N GLU A 10 0.14 -20.68 -9.57
CA GLU A 10 -0.68 -20.70 -8.36
C GLU A 10 -0.41 -19.48 -7.47
N LEU A 11 -1.46 -18.75 -7.16
CA LEU A 11 -1.46 -17.67 -6.17
C LEU A 11 -1.89 -18.20 -4.81
N ALA A 12 -1.20 -17.80 -3.75
CA ALA A 12 -1.63 -17.94 -2.37
C ALA A 12 -2.28 -16.63 -1.90
N TYR A 13 -3.40 -16.69 -1.20
CA TYR A 13 -4.08 -15.48 -0.72
C TYR A 13 -4.86 -15.72 0.58
N LEU A 14 -4.97 -14.67 1.38
CA LEU A 14 -5.94 -14.58 2.47
C LEU A 14 -7.30 -14.15 1.89
N ASP A 15 -8.39 -14.67 2.48
CA ASP A 15 -9.77 -14.28 2.16
C ASP A 15 -10.54 -14.30 3.47
N GLU A 16 -10.77 -13.14 4.05
CA GLU A 16 -11.34 -12.98 5.39
C GLU A 16 -12.44 -11.92 5.39
N GLY A 17 -13.45 -12.15 6.24
CA GLY A 17 -14.59 -11.26 6.39
C GLY A 17 -15.62 -11.37 5.27
N GLU A 18 -16.64 -10.53 5.37
CA GLU A 18 -17.76 -10.44 4.42
C GLU A 18 -18.11 -8.98 4.16
N GLY A 19 -18.72 -8.70 2.99
CA GLY A 19 -19.13 -7.35 2.62
C GLY A 19 -18.43 -6.84 1.35
N PRO A 20 -18.28 -5.51 1.17
CA PRO A 20 -17.56 -4.93 0.05
C PRO A 20 -16.14 -5.44 -0.04
N ALA A 21 -15.68 -5.78 -1.24
CA ALA A 21 -14.37 -6.37 -1.43
C ALA A 21 -13.24 -5.33 -1.38
N VAL A 22 -12.17 -5.65 -0.64
CA VAL A 22 -10.92 -4.92 -0.58
C VAL A 22 -9.79 -5.86 -0.99
N LEU A 23 -8.90 -5.41 -1.88
CA LEU A 23 -7.75 -6.15 -2.35
C LEU A 23 -6.47 -5.47 -1.87
N LEU A 24 -5.73 -6.13 -0.98
CA LEU A 24 -4.49 -5.63 -0.37
C LEU A 24 -3.28 -6.13 -1.15
N LEU A 25 -2.54 -5.23 -1.78
CA LEU A 25 -1.39 -5.53 -2.65
C LEU A 25 -0.09 -5.04 -2.02
N HIS A 26 0.75 -5.97 -1.59
CA HIS A 26 2.05 -5.66 -1.00
C HIS A 26 3.09 -5.23 -2.03
N GLY A 27 4.19 -4.61 -1.55
CA GLY A 27 5.33 -4.24 -2.37
C GLY A 27 6.44 -5.29 -2.39
N PHE A 28 7.38 -5.12 -3.32
CA PHE A 28 8.66 -5.85 -3.35
C PHE A 28 9.62 -5.29 -2.28
N PRO A 29 10.37 -6.13 -1.55
CA PRO A 29 10.47 -7.59 -1.64
C PRO A 29 9.61 -8.33 -0.59
N LEU A 30 8.54 -7.71 -0.10
CA LEU A 30 7.73 -8.23 0.99
C LEU A 30 6.64 -9.22 0.54
N THR A 31 5.73 -9.55 1.46
CA THR A 31 4.63 -10.52 1.28
C THR A 31 3.33 -9.94 1.85
N SER A 32 2.23 -10.67 1.74
CA SER A 32 0.95 -10.31 2.37
C SER A 32 1.02 -10.15 3.89
N HIS A 33 2.10 -10.62 4.54
CA HIS A 33 2.35 -10.41 5.97
C HIS A 33 2.37 -8.91 6.36
N LEU A 34 2.72 -8.02 5.42
CA LEU A 34 2.62 -6.57 5.57
C LEU A 34 1.25 -6.11 6.11
N TRP A 35 0.20 -6.84 5.74
CA TRP A 35 -1.18 -6.48 6.04
C TRP A 35 -1.75 -7.13 7.30
N ARG A 36 -0.91 -7.86 8.09
CA ARG A 36 -1.34 -8.62 9.27
C ARG A 36 -2.12 -7.80 10.30
N GLY A 37 -1.77 -6.52 10.46
CA GLY A 37 -2.46 -5.61 11.36
C GLY A 37 -3.74 -5.01 10.75
N LEU A 38 -3.78 -4.80 9.43
CA LEU A 38 -4.92 -4.18 8.75
C LEU A 38 -6.05 -5.18 8.45
N VAL A 39 -5.70 -6.42 8.07
CA VAL A 39 -6.69 -7.46 7.73
C VAL A 39 -7.77 -7.64 8.79
N PRO A 40 -7.46 -7.87 10.09
CA PRO A 40 -8.51 -8.07 11.09
C PRO A 40 -9.38 -6.83 11.33
N ILE A 41 -8.84 -5.64 11.12
CA ILE A 41 -9.60 -4.39 11.24
C ILE A 41 -10.64 -4.29 10.13
N LEU A 42 -10.21 -4.50 8.88
CA LEU A 42 -11.08 -4.38 7.71
C LEU A 42 -12.06 -5.55 7.60
N ALA A 43 -11.66 -6.79 7.95
CA ALA A 43 -12.48 -7.99 7.88
C ALA A 43 -13.75 -7.92 8.75
N SER A 44 -13.81 -6.99 9.70
CA SER A 44 -15.03 -6.74 10.49
C SER A 44 -16.19 -6.19 9.67
N ARG A 45 -15.94 -5.64 8.48
CA ARG A 45 -16.95 -4.96 7.63
C ARG A 45 -16.75 -5.14 6.12
N HIS A 46 -15.65 -5.77 5.71
CA HIS A 46 -15.26 -5.95 4.31
C HIS A 46 -14.83 -7.40 4.09
N ARG A 47 -14.98 -7.88 2.86
CA ARG A 47 -14.28 -9.08 2.42
C ARG A 47 -12.88 -8.67 1.98
N VAL A 48 -11.88 -9.11 2.72
CA VAL A 48 -10.48 -8.71 2.55
C VAL A 48 -9.72 -9.82 1.86
N LEU A 49 -9.17 -9.50 0.70
CA LEU A 49 -8.26 -10.36 -0.05
C LEU A 49 -6.84 -9.81 0.08
N ALA A 50 -5.91 -10.64 0.53
CA ALA A 50 -4.50 -10.28 0.60
C ALA A 50 -3.66 -11.39 -0.06
N PRO A 51 -3.45 -11.33 -1.37
CA PRO A 51 -2.61 -12.27 -2.08
C PRO A 51 -1.13 -11.99 -1.86
N ASP A 52 -0.33 -13.06 -1.84
CA ASP A 52 1.08 -12.95 -2.18
C ASP A 52 1.20 -12.83 -3.70
N LEU A 53 1.92 -11.82 -4.18
CA LEU A 53 2.14 -11.63 -5.61
C LEU A 53 2.88 -12.83 -6.22
N LEU A 54 2.55 -13.21 -7.46
CA LEU A 54 3.17 -14.35 -8.11
C LEU A 54 4.69 -14.19 -8.15
N GLY A 55 5.40 -15.19 -7.68
CA GLY A 55 6.87 -15.15 -7.55
C GLY A 55 7.36 -14.69 -6.17
N LEU A 56 6.47 -14.22 -5.28
CA LEU A 56 6.77 -13.77 -3.91
C LEU A 56 5.96 -14.59 -2.88
N GLY A 57 6.31 -14.48 -1.62
CA GLY A 57 5.60 -15.11 -0.51
C GLY A 57 5.36 -16.60 -0.71
N GLU A 58 4.16 -17.03 -0.38
CA GLU A 58 3.68 -18.43 -0.52
C GLU A 58 3.14 -18.74 -1.93
N SER A 59 3.03 -17.74 -2.81
CA SER A 59 2.67 -17.96 -4.20
C SER A 59 3.74 -18.72 -4.94
N ALA A 60 3.34 -19.43 -6.02
CA ALA A 60 4.25 -20.16 -6.88
C ALA A 60 5.34 -19.25 -7.44
N LYS A 61 6.51 -19.83 -7.69
CA LYS A 61 7.70 -19.15 -8.22
C LYS A 61 8.07 -19.68 -9.61
N PRO A 62 7.15 -19.58 -10.60
CA PRO A 62 7.30 -20.21 -11.89
C PRO A 62 8.47 -19.62 -12.67
N ARG A 63 9.01 -20.41 -13.61
CA ARG A 63 9.98 -19.95 -14.60
C ARG A 63 9.29 -19.73 -15.94
N GLY A 64 9.76 -18.72 -16.69
CA GLY A 64 9.28 -18.48 -18.05
C GLY A 64 7.91 -17.81 -18.18
N VAL A 65 7.38 -17.25 -17.09
CA VAL A 65 6.19 -16.40 -17.11
C VAL A 65 6.55 -14.97 -16.71
N PRO A 66 5.82 -13.96 -17.19
CA PRO A 66 6.03 -12.58 -16.81
C PRO A 66 5.75 -12.36 -15.30
N LEU A 67 6.58 -11.58 -14.64
CA LEU A 67 6.42 -11.19 -13.22
C LEU A 67 6.33 -9.67 -13.05
N ASP A 68 6.34 -8.91 -14.14
CA ASP A 68 6.20 -7.46 -14.11
C ASP A 68 4.82 -7.03 -13.59
N ILE A 69 4.70 -5.76 -13.21
CA ILE A 69 3.48 -5.22 -12.57
C ILE A 69 2.22 -5.35 -13.46
N ARG A 70 2.35 -5.37 -14.78
CA ARG A 70 1.22 -5.56 -15.72
C ARG A 70 0.72 -6.99 -15.69
N ALA A 71 1.66 -7.95 -15.67
CA ALA A 71 1.33 -9.35 -15.51
C ALA A 71 0.67 -9.60 -14.14
N GLN A 72 1.20 -8.99 -13.07
CA GLN A 72 0.60 -9.11 -11.74
C GLN A 72 -0.83 -8.53 -11.73
N ALA A 73 -1.08 -7.38 -12.34
CA ALA A 73 -2.44 -6.83 -12.46
C ALA A 73 -3.39 -7.80 -13.21
N THR A 74 -2.90 -8.48 -14.24
CA THR A 74 -3.67 -9.52 -14.93
C THR A 74 -4.01 -10.67 -13.99
N TYR A 75 -3.03 -11.21 -13.26
CA TYR A 75 -3.26 -12.32 -12.31
C TYR A 75 -4.22 -11.94 -11.18
N MET A 76 -4.16 -10.69 -10.70
CA MET A 76 -5.13 -10.18 -9.72
C MET A 76 -6.53 -10.06 -10.32
N SER A 77 -6.66 -9.62 -11.58
CA SER A 77 -7.95 -9.59 -12.27
C SER A 77 -8.55 -10.99 -12.42
N GLU A 78 -7.75 -11.99 -12.77
CA GLU A 78 -8.16 -13.40 -12.86
C GLU A 78 -8.61 -13.94 -11.50
N LEU A 79 -7.92 -13.59 -10.40
CA LEU A 79 -8.33 -13.95 -9.04
C LEU A 79 -9.71 -13.36 -8.69
N LEU A 80 -9.92 -12.08 -8.98
CA LEU A 80 -11.21 -11.42 -8.74
C LEU A 80 -12.33 -12.05 -9.55
N ASP A 81 -12.08 -12.41 -10.82
CA ASP A 81 -13.05 -13.11 -11.68
C ASP A 81 -13.38 -14.51 -11.14
N HIS A 82 -12.36 -15.27 -10.71
CA HIS A 82 -12.54 -16.58 -10.07
C HIS A 82 -13.43 -16.51 -8.82
N LEU A 83 -13.28 -15.45 -8.03
CA LEU A 83 -14.04 -15.23 -6.81
C LEU A 83 -15.39 -14.56 -7.05
N ALA A 84 -15.76 -14.32 -8.32
CA ALA A 84 -16.98 -13.59 -8.73
C ALA A 84 -17.10 -12.22 -8.06
N ILE A 85 -15.98 -11.48 -7.98
CA ILE A 85 -15.92 -10.14 -7.40
C ILE A 85 -15.93 -9.13 -8.54
N ASP A 86 -17.09 -8.52 -8.77
CA ASP A 86 -17.27 -7.51 -9.81
C ASP A 86 -16.85 -6.12 -9.36
N ARG A 87 -16.90 -5.84 -8.05
CA ARG A 87 -16.60 -4.53 -7.45
C ARG A 87 -15.56 -4.67 -6.36
N VAL A 88 -14.51 -3.84 -6.40
CA VAL A 88 -13.36 -3.94 -5.49
C VAL A 88 -12.71 -2.58 -5.26
N THR A 89 -12.19 -2.38 -4.04
CA THR A 89 -11.25 -1.29 -3.74
C THR A 89 -9.86 -1.85 -3.54
N PRO A 90 -8.93 -1.67 -4.49
CA PRO A 90 -7.53 -2.01 -4.29
C PRO A 90 -6.85 -1.04 -3.31
N ILE A 91 -6.03 -1.60 -2.42
CA ILE A 91 -5.10 -0.87 -1.54
C ILE A 91 -3.72 -1.40 -1.86
N GLY A 92 -2.84 -0.55 -2.38
CA GLY A 92 -1.52 -0.99 -2.82
C GLY A 92 -0.39 -0.20 -2.17
N HIS A 93 0.60 -0.93 -1.67
CA HIS A 93 1.84 -0.37 -1.15
C HIS A 93 2.97 -0.56 -2.15
N SER A 94 3.79 0.47 -2.38
CA SER A 94 4.98 0.41 -3.21
C SER A 94 4.67 -0.14 -4.64
N THR A 95 5.28 -1.25 -5.06
CA THR A 95 4.97 -1.91 -6.35
C THR A 95 3.53 -2.43 -6.41
N GLY A 96 2.94 -2.81 -5.27
CA GLY A 96 1.50 -3.13 -5.16
C GLY A 96 0.61 -1.95 -5.49
N GLY A 97 1.05 -0.72 -5.19
CA GLY A 97 0.38 0.51 -5.61
C GLY A 97 0.38 0.69 -7.13
N GLY A 98 1.50 0.35 -7.80
CA GLY A 98 1.56 0.34 -9.26
C GLY A 98 0.61 -0.69 -9.88
N ILE A 99 0.49 -1.88 -9.27
CA ILE A 99 -0.46 -2.91 -9.69
C ILE A 99 -1.90 -2.43 -9.50
N ALA A 100 -2.21 -1.77 -8.38
CA ALA A 100 -3.52 -1.18 -8.09
C ALA A 100 -3.90 -0.11 -9.12
N GLN A 101 -2.97 0.76 -9.52
CA GLN A 101 -3.16 1.74 -10.59
C GLN A 101 -3.49 1.08 -11.92
N LEU A 102 -2.79 0.01 -12.28
CA LEU A 102 -3.04 -0.75 -13.52
C LEU A 102 -4.38 -1.47 -13.50
N LEU A 103 -4.80 -2.01 -12.36
CA LEU A 103 -6.15 -2.56 -12.18
C LEU A 103 -7.21 -1.48 -12.37
N ALA A 104 -7.02 -0.30 -11.76
CA ALA A 104 -7.95 0.82 -11.91
C ALA A 104 -8.08 1.29 -13.36
N ALA A 105 -6.99 1.24 -14.14
CA ALA A 105 -6.99 1.63 -15.54
C ALA A 105 -7.63 0.60 -16.48
N SER A 106 -7.61 -0.69 -16.11
CA SER A 106 -7.96 -1.78 -17.03
C SER A 106 -9.20 -2.58 -16.64
N ARG A 107 -9.58 -2.59 -15.36
CA ARG A 107 -10.69 -3.39 -14.85
C ARG A 107 -11.91 -2.52 -14.52
N PRO A 108 -13.07 -2.76 -15.13
CA PRO A 108 -14.33 -2.20 -14.67
C PRO A 108 -14.62 -2.65 -13.22
N GLY A 109 -15.27 -1.80 -12.43
CA GLY A 109 -15.67 -2.14 -11.06
C GLY A 109 -14.63 -1.85 -9.99
N VAL A 110 -13.50 -1.22 -10.33
CA VAL A 110 -12.68 -0.53 -9.31
C VAL A 110 -13.43 0.72 -8.88
N GLU A 111 -13.82 0.78 -7.59
CA GLU A 111 -14.75 1.78 -7.07
C GLU A 111 -14.06 2.92 -6.33
N ALA A 112 -12.91 2.63 -5.76
CA ALA A 112 -12.02 3.57 -5.09
C ALA A 112 -10.61 3.00 -5.11
N LEU A 113 -9.61 3.79 -4.75
CA LEU A 113 -8.22 3.41 -4.76
C LEU A 113 -7.53 3.93 -3.49
N VAL A 114 -6.64 3.13 -2.91
CA VAL A 114 -5.72 3.59 -1.85
C VAL A 114 -4.30 3.27 -2.27
N LEU A 115 -3.45 4.29 -2.29
CA LEU A 115 -2.04 4.20 -2.65
C LEU A 115 -1.19 4.57 -1.44
N ILE A 116 -0.28 3.70 -1.04
CA ILE A 116 0.61 3.91 0.11
C ILE A 116 2.04 3.82 -0.40
N ASP A 117 2.82 4.91 -0.32
CA ASP A 117 4.22 4.99 -0.76
C ASP A 117 4.45 4.34 -2.13
N SER A 118 3.55 4.61 -3.06
CA SER A 118 3.39 3.87 -4.31
C SER A 118 4.45 4.23 -5.34
N ILE A 119 4.86 3.25 -6.15
CA ILE A 119 5.54 3.59 -7.41
C ILE A 119 4.58 4.35 -8.32
N ALA A 120 5.12 5.31 -9.07
CA ALA A 120 4.33 6.13 -9.98
C ALA A 120 5.16 6.58 -11.19
N PHE A 121 4.52 6.64 -12.35
CA PHE A 121 5.01 7.23 -13.58
C PHE A 121 6.41 6.74 -14.00
N ASP A 122 7.38 7.67 -14.11
CA ASP A 122 8.76 7.45 -14.52
C ASP A 122 9.78 7.47 -13.35
N LEU A 123 9.29 7.55 -12.10
CA LEU A 123 10.13 7.58 -10.89
C LEU A 123 10.62 6.18 -10.46
N TRP A 124 10.37 5.17 -11.26
CA TRP A 124 10.68 3.78 -11.01
C TRP A 124 11.39 3.13 -12.21
N PRO A 125 12.32 2.16 -12.07
CA PRO A 125 12.85 1.61 -10.81
C PRO A 125 13.83 2.54 -10.10
N THR A 126 13.93 2.41 -8.76
CA THR A 126 14.89 3.12 -7.93
C THR A 126 16.32 2.61 -8.14
N GLU A 127 17.33 3.34 -7.64
CA GLU A 127 18.72 2.89 -7.71
C GLU A 127 18.92 1.57 -6.95
N ALA A 128 18.38 1.43 -5.76
CA ALA A 128 18.43 0.19 -4.96
C ALA A 128 17.82 -1.01 -5.72
N THR A 129 16.71 -0.79 -6.42
CA THR A 129 16.11 -1.85 -7.25
C THR A 129 17.03 -2.22 -8.42
N ARG A 130 17.68 -1.24 -9.06
CA ARG A 130 18.62 -1.49 -10.17
C ARG A 130 19.84 -2.30 -9.73
N GLU A 131 20.34 -2.10 -8.52
CA GLU A 131 21.42 -2.91 -7.96
C GLU A 131 21.03 -4.39 -7.87
N VAL A 132 19.82 -4.69 -7.39
CA VAL A 132 19.29 -6.07 -7.35
C VAL A 132 19.09 -6.64 -8.75
N GLN A 133 18.66 -5.82 -9.72
CA GLN A 133 18.45 -6.23 -11.11
C GLN A 133 19.73 -6.74 -11.78
N VAL A 134 20.85 -6.10 -11.50
CA VAL A 134 22.15 -6.43 -12.12
C VAL A 134 22.99 -7.42 -11.30
N ALA A 135 22.47 -7.91 -10.18
CA ALA A 135 23.16 -8.86 -9.33
C ALA A 135 23.53 -10.13 -10.14
N PRO A 136 24.79 -10.60 -10.08
CA PRO A 136 25.22 -11.85 -10.71
C PRO A 136 24.45 -13.06 -10.16
N THR A 137 24.23 -14.08 -10.99
CA THR A 137 23.49 -15.28 -10.59
C THR A 137 24.18 -16.08 -9.48
N GLU A 138 25.48 -15.95 -9.33
CA GLU A 138 26.26 -16.53 -8.24
C GLU A 138 25.88 -15.96 -6.86
N LEU A 139 25.29 -14.78 -6.83
CA LEU A 139 24.75 -14.13 -5.63
C LEU A 139 23.27 -14.45 -5.37
N GLU A 140 22.65 -15.29 -6.17
CA GLU A 140 21.26 -15.75 -5.93
C GLU A 140 21.25 -16.80 -4.81
N THR A 141 21.52 -16.37 -3.58
CA THR A 141 21.60 -17.18 -2.36
C THR A 141 20.58 -16.68 -1.32
N PHE A 142 20.28 -17.52 -0.32
CA PHE A 142 19.43 -17.11 0.79
C PHE A 142 20.02 -15.91 1.54
N ASP A 143 21.34 -15.90 1.78
CA ASP A 143 22.01 -14.79 2.47
C ASP A 143 21.83 -13.47 1.71
N SER A 144 21.84 -13.51 0.38
CA SER A 144 21.58 -12.32 -0.44
C SER A 144 20.11 -11.88 -0.37
N VAL A 145 19.16 -12.82 -0.34
CA VAL A 145 17.75 -12.49 -0.10
C VAL A 145 17.57 -11.86 1.28
N GLU A 146 18.16 -12.45 2.32
CA GLU A 146 18.12 -11.90 3.67
C GLU A 146 18.70 -10.49 3.71
N LEU A 147 19.85 -10.27 3.04
CA LEU A 147 20.45 -8.96 2.93
C LEU A 147 19.51 -7.96 2.24
N VAL A 148 18.87 -8.32 1.14
CA VAL A 148 17.93 -7.45 0.41
C VAL A 148 16.73 -7.08 1.28
N VAL A 149 16.10 -8.07 1.92
CA VAL A 149 14.92 -7.83 2.77
C VAL A 149 15.27 -6.96 3.98
N ARG A 150 16.31 -7.33 4.73
CA ARG A 150 16.74 -6.57 5.92
C ARG A 150 17.20 -5.16 5.57
N SER A 151 17.92 -4.99 4.45
CA SER A 151 18.36 -3.66 4.02
C SER A 151 17.19 -2.80 3.59
N ALA A 152 16.21 -3.35 2.86
CA ALA A 152 15.01 -2.62 2.48
C ALA A 152 14.25 -2.11 3.72
N LEU A 153 13.98 -3.00 4.68
CA LEU A 153 13.27 -2.66 5.92
C LEU A 153 14.06 -1.63 6.74
N ARG A 154 15.36 -1.85 6.94
CA ARG A 154 16.21 -0.95 7.73
C ARG A 154 16.34 0.46 7.11
N LEU A 155 16.41 0.54 5.79
CA LEU A 155 16.52 1.82 5.09
C LEU A 155 15.18 2.53 4.98
N GLY A 156 14.10 1.77 4.83
CA GLY A 156 12.78 2.30 4.58
C GLY A 156 12.01 2.71 5.84
N VAL A 157 12.34 2.17 7.02
CA VAL A 157 11.73 2.57 8.31
C VAL A 157 12.53 3.69 8.94
N ARG A 158 11.85 4.73 9.44
CA ARG A 158 12.47 5.89 10.12
C ARG A 158 12.23 5.86 11.60
N GLU A 159 11.01 5.56 12.03
CA GLU A 159 10.65 5.40 13.42
C GLU A 159 10.43 3.95 13.79
N GLY A 160 10.87 3.57 15.00
CA GLY A 160 10.71 2.23 15.51
C GLY A 160 11.65 1.20 14.88
N GLU A 161 11.42 -0.05 15.21
CA GLU A 161 12.13 -1.20 14.67
C GLU A 161 11.12 -2.30 14.36
N ILE A 162 11.26 -2.91 13.18
CA ILE A 162 10.48 -4.10 12.84
C ILE A 162 11.03 -5.26 13.65
N GLY A 163 10.13 -5.96 14.34
CA GLY A 163 10.49 -7.11 15.18
C GLY A 163 11.15 -8.22 14.39
N GLU A 164 12.10 -8.93 15.02
CA GLU A 164 12.80 -10.04 14.35
C GLU A 164 11.85 -11.13 13.88
N ASP A 165 10.76 -11.40 14.62
CA ASP A 165 9.74 -12.38 14.23
C ASP A 165 9.04 -12.00 12.92
N ASP A 166 8.75 -10.71 12.70
CA ASP A 166 8.18 -10.20 11.45
C ASP A 166 9.18 -10.27 10.30
N ILE A 167 10.45 -9.96 10.56
CA ILE A 167 11.52 -10.11 9.57
C ILE A 167 11.63 -11.58 9.16
N GLN A 168 11.61 -12.51 10.11
CA GLN A 168 11.65 -13.95 9.82
C GLN A 168 10.42 -14.40 9.03
N ALA A 169 9.22 -13.84 9.29
CA ALA A 169 8.03 -14.13 8.50
C ALA A 169 8.18 -13.72 7.03
N TYR A 170 8.85 -12.58 6.75
CA TYR A 170 9.18 -12.17 5.38
C TYR A 170 10.23 -13.06 4.73
N LEU A 171 11.14 -13.67 5.51
CA LEU A 171 12.23 -14.52 5.02
C LEU A 171 11.81 -15.99 4.84
N GLU A 172 10.78 -16.45 5.56
CA GLU A 172 10.35 -17.85 5.56
C GLU A 172 10.11 -18.44 4.15
N PRO A 173 9.44 -17.74 3.20
CA PRO A 173 9.20 -18.27 1.86
C PRO A 173 10.47 -18.53 1.03
N TRP A 174 11.60 -17.98 1.47
CA TRP A 174 12.91 -18.07 0.78
C TRP A 174 13.84 -19.14 1.34
N ARG A 175 13.43 -19.84 2.42
CA ARG A 175 14.24 -20.90 3.01
C ARG A 175 14.40 -22.11 2.08
N ASP A 176 13.46 -22.32 1.15
CA ASP A 176 13.65 -23.26 0.04
C ASP A 176 14.65 -22.67 -0.97
N PRO A 177 15.84 -23.26 -1.17
CA PRO A 177 16.80 -22.77 -2.14
C PRO A 177 16.26 -22.67 -3.58
N ALA A 178 15.24 -23.47 -3.93
CA ALA A 178 14.59 -23.41 -5.25
C ALA A 178 13.76 -22.12 -5.43
N ALA A 179 13.34 -21.49 -4.34
CA ALA A 179 12.59 -20.23 -4.36
C ALA A 179 13.48 -19.00 -4.62
N VAL A 180 14.71 -19.02 -4.10
CA VAL A 180 15.64 -17.88 -4.09
C VAL A 180 15.78 -17.17 -5.44
N PRO A 181 15.98 -17.85 -6.58
CA PRO A 181 16.12 -17.16 -7.86
C PRO A 181 14.88 -16.36 -8.29
N ALA A 182 13.72 -16.62 -7.68
CA ALA A 182 12.50 -15.90 -8.05
C ALA A 182 12.54 -14.43 -7.60
N LEU A 183 13.13 -14.10 -6.45
CA LEU A 183 13.29 -12.72 -6.00
C LEU A 183 14.06 -11.88 -7.03
N PHE A 184 15.17 -12.42 -7.53
CA PHE A 184 16.01 -11.72 -8.50
C PHE A 184 15.34 -11.64 -9.87
N ARG A 185 14.59 -12.68 -10.29
CA ARG A 185 13.77 -12.60 -11.52
C ARG A 185 12.69 -11.55 -11.39
N TRP A 186 12.05 -11.46 -10.21
CA TRP A 186 11.05 -10.45 -9.92
C TRP A 186 11.64 -9.04 -10.02
N ALA A 187 12.76 -8.79 -9.36
CA ALA A 187 13.47 -7.51 -9.47
C ALA A 187 13.81 -7.16 -10.93
N ARG A 188 14.34 -8.13 -11.71
CA ARG A 188 14.66 -7.93 -13.14
C ARG A 188 13.44 -7.66 -14.02
N SER A 189 12.23 -8.03 -13.59
CA SER A 189 10.98 -7.75 -14.32
C SER A 189 10.45 -6.33 -14.12
N LEU A 190 11.00 -5.57 -13.19
CA LEU A 190 10.56 -4.23 -12.84
C LEU A 190 11.15 -3.20 -13.82
N ASP A 191 10.42 -2.88 -14.87
CA ASP A 191 10.87 -2.00 -15.96
C ASP A 191 10.28 -0.58 -15.93
N GLY A 192 9.29 -0.32 -15.08
CA GLY A 192 8.60 0.98 -14.96
C GLY A 192 7.74 1.36 -16.17
N LEU A 193 7.67 0.53 -17.21
CA LEU A 193 6.99 0.89 -18.46
C LEU A 193 5.47 0.94 -18.33
N GLY A 194 4.89 0.20 -17.39
CA GLY A 194 3.43 0.10 -17.23
C GLY A 194 2.75 1.39 -16.73
N LEU A 195 3.48 2.29 -16.07
CA LEU A 195 2.90 3.45 -15.37
C LEU A 195 3.09 4.78 -16.10
N ARG A 196 4.02 4.87 -17.06
CA ARG A 196 4.34 6.12 -17.75
C ARG A 196 3.16 6.77 -18.47
N ASP A 197 2.32 5.95 -19.09
CA ASP A 197 1.19 6.43 -19.88
C ASP A 197 -0.08 6.65 -19.03
N LEU A 198 -0.07 6.21 -17.76
CA LEU A 198 -1.22 6.34 -16.88
C LEU A 198 -1.49 7.79 -16.47
N GLU A 199 -0.49 8.65 -16.35
CA GLU A 199 -0.67 10.04 -15.93
C GLU A 199 -1.71 10.77 -16.78
N VAL A 200 -1.68 10.56 -18.10
CA VAL A 200 -2.65 11.17 -19.02
C VAL A 200 -4.05 10.61 -18.80
N GLN A 201 -4.16 9.30 -18.54
CA GLN A 201 -5.43 8.65 -18.29
C GLN A 201 -6.02 9.05 -16.93
N MET A 202 -5.20 9.19 -15.89
CA MET A 202 -5.58 9.59 -14.53
C MET A 202 -6.26 10.94 -14.48
N ARG A 203 -5.91 11.87 -15.37
CA ARG A 203 -6.57 13.19 -15.49
C ARG A 203 -8.04 13.11 -15.87
N ALA A 204 -8.47 11.98 -16.44
CA ALA A 204 -9.86 11.70 -16.80
C ALA A 204 -10.57 10.78 -15.78
N TRP A 205 -9.89 10.35 -14.72
CA TRP A 205 -10.50 9.49 -13.71
C TRP A 205 -11.42 10.28 -12.77
N ASP A 206 -12.63 9.80 -12.63
CA ASP A 206 -13.55 10.16 -11.55
C ASP A 206 -13.55 9.01 -10.51
N LEU A 207 -12.35 8.65 -10.06
CA LEU A 207 -12.12 7.54 -9.14
C LEU A 207 -11.64 8.11 -7.79
N PRO A 208 -12.46 8.02 -6.73
CA PRO A 208 -12.03 8.42 -5.41
C PRO A 208 -10.71 7.74 -5.07
N THR A 209 -9.71 8.52 -4.70
CA THR A 209 -8.36 8.01 -4.43
C THR A 209 -7.80 8.60 -3.14
N LEU A 210 -7.38 7.76 -2.22
CA LEU A 210 -6.60 8.14 -1.04
C LEU A 210 -5.14 7.85 -1.31
N ILE A 211 -4.28 8.82 -1.09
CA ILE A 211 -2.83 8.70 -1.22
C ILE A 211 -2.22 8.97 0.15
N LEU A 212 -1.47 8.02 0.69
CA LEU A 212 -0.75 8.15 1.95
C LEU A 212 0.74 8.00 1.69
N TRP A 213 1.54 8.88 2.31
CA TRP A 213 2.97 8.92 2.02
C TRP A 213 3.80 9.28 3.24
N GLY A 214 4.89 8.54 3.48
CA GLY A 214 5.88 8.91 4.48
C GLY A 214 6.69 10.14 4.04
N GLU A 215 6.75 11.19 4.86
CA GLU A 215 7.51 12.40 4.52
C GLU A 215 9.01 12.15 4.30
N GLN A 216 9.54 11.09 4.91
CA GLN A 216 10.95 10.72 4.84
C GLN A 216 11.20 9.44 4.03
N ASP A 217 10.29 9.07 3.10
CA ASP A 217 10.48 7.90 2.24
C ASP A 217 11.76 8.02 1.41
N PRO A 218 12.76 7.14 1.65
CA PRO A 218 14.05 7.20 0.96
C PRO A 218 14.02 6.58 -0.43
N PHE A 219 12.97 5.81 -0.76
CA PHE A 219 12.87 5.11 -2.04
C PHE A 219 11.99 5.88 -3.03
N HIS A 220 10.88 6.43 -2.55
CA HIS A 220 9.94 7.19 -3.36
C HIS A 220 9.70 8.55 -2.71
N PRO A 221 10.23 9.64 -3.28
CA PRO A 221 10.10 10.96 -2.66
C PRO A 221 8.62 11.39 -2.61
N PRO A 222 8.19 12.15 -1.57
CA PRO A 222 6.81 12.66 -1.44
C PRO A 222 6.31 13.39 -2.68
N ALA A 223 7.19 13.99 -3.47
CA ALA A 223 6.86 14.59 -4.77
C ALA A 223 6.18 13.60 -5.75
N ALA A 224 6.36 12.29 -5.58
CA ALA A 224 5.63 11.28 -6.36
C ALA A 224 4.16 11.21 -5.93
N GLY A 225 3.88 11.28 -4.63
CA GLY A 225 2.53 11.37 -4.07
C GLY A 225 1.84 12.67 -4.46
N GLU A 226 2.55 13.80 -4.41
CA GLU A 226 2.04 15.10 -4.87
C GLU A 226 1.67 15.05 -6.36
N ARG A 227 2.53 14.47 -7.21
CA ARG A 227 2.25 14.32 -8.65
C ARG A 227 1.06 13.39 -8.94
N LEU A 228 0.86 12.33 -8.14
CA LEU A 228 -0.35 11.49 -8.22
C LEU A 228 -1.60 12.28 -7.83
N ASN A 229 -1.53 13.08 -6.77
CA ASN A 229 -2.62 13.93 -6.32
C ASN A 229 -2.98 15.00 -7.36
N ASP A 230 -2.01 15.57 -8.04
CA ASP A 230 -2.23 16.52 -9.14
C ASP A 230 -2.83 15.86 -10.39
N ALA A 231 -2.51 14.59 -10.62
CA ALA A 231 -3.00 13.84 -11.78
C ALA A 231 -4.43 13.32 -11.59
N ILE A 232 -4.88 13.05 -10.36
CA ILE A 232 -6.19 12.45 -10.05
C ILE A 232 -7.07 13.48 -9.34
N ALA A 233 -7.99 14.11 -10.06
CA ALA A 233 -8.81 15.20 -9.55
C ALA A 233 -9.66 14.87 -8.31
N SER A 234 -10.03 13.60 -8.14
CA SER A 234 -10.82 13.09 -7.00
C SER A 234 -9.95 12.43 -5.94
N SER A 235 -8.68 12.82 -5.82
CA SER A 235 -7.75 12.30 -4.81
C SER A 235 -7.60 13.22 -3.60
N ALA A 236 -7.12 12.62 -2.50
CA ALA A 236 -6.64 13.31 -1.31
C ALA A 236 -5.28 12.72 -0.94
N LEU A 237 -4.30 13.59 -0.64
CA LEU A 237 -2.96 13.21 -0.19
C LEU A 237 -2.81 13.48 1.31
N GLY A 238 -2.39 12.48 2.06
CA GLY A 238 -1.92 12.57 3.43
C GLY A 238 -0.42 12.30 3.51
N LEU A 239 0.35 13.24 4.03
CA LEU A 239 1.76 13.04 4.36
C LEU A 239 1.86 12.66 5.84
N VAL A 240 2.57 11.57 6.15
CA VAL A 240 2.77 11.10 7.52
C VAL A 240 4.15 11.57 7.97
N PRO A 241 4.22 12.50 8.95
CA PRO A 241 5.48 13.07 9.39
C PRO A 241 6.37 12.01 10.01
N ASP A 242 7.68 12.23 9.91
CA ASP A 242 8.75 11.40 10.48
C ASP A 242 8.81 9.94 10.01
N CYS A 243 7.88 9.50 9.16
CA CYS A 243 7.78 8.14 8.64
C CYS A 243 8.45 7.97 7.27
N GLY A 244 8.93 6.75 7.02
CA GLY A 244 9.58 6.34 5.78
C GLY A 244 8.65 5.60 4.82
N HIS A 245 9.21 4.57 4.16
CA HIS A 245 8.54 3.85 3.07
C HIS A 245 7.51 2.81 3.51
N PHE A 246 7.68 2.24 4.70
CA PHE A 246 6.85 1.11 5.13
C PHE A 246 5.78 1.54 6.12
N LEU A 247 4.93 2.51 5.74
CA LEU A 247 3.85 3.03 6.59
C LEU A 247 2.99 1.94 7.28
N PRO A 248 2.65 0.80 6.62
CA PRO A 248 1.91 -0.27 7.30
C PRO A 248 2.66 -0.94 8.46
N GLU A 249 3.99 -0.86 8.48
CA GLU A 249 4.85 -1.35 9.57
C GLU A 249 5.16 -0.26 10.59
N GLU A 250 5.31 0.97 10.13
CA GLU A 250 5.88 2.08 10.87
C GLU A 250 4.82 2.90 11.62
N ALA A 251 3.68 3.14 10.98
CA ALA A 251 2.61 3.98 11.53
C ALA A 251 1.21 3.34 11.37
N PRO A 252 1.02 2.05 11.74
CA PRO A 252 -0.27 1.37 11.57
C PRO A 252 -1.41 2.06 12.32
N GLU A 253 -1.17 2.57 13.54
CA GLU A 253 -2.14 3.29 14.35
C GLU A 253 -2.58 4.61 13.70
N THR A 254 -1.75 5.24 12.89
CA THR A 254 -2.08 6.45 12.16
C THR A 254 -2.86 6.12 10.87
N ILE A 255 -2.34 5.22 10.03
CA ILE A 255 -2.91 5.02 8.69
C ILE A 255 -4.14 4.10 8.67
N TYR A 256 -4.26 3.11 9.57
CA TYR A 256 -5.36 2.16 9.53
C TYR A 256 -6.73 2.79 9.84
N PRO A 257 -6.87 3.72 10.82
CA PRO A 257 -8.11 4.46 11.02
C PRO A 257 -8.48 5.31 9.79
N ILE A 258 -7.52 5.97 9.15
CA ILE A 258 -7.73 6.80 7.96
C ILE A 258 -8.26 5.93 6.81
N ILE A 259 -7.64 4.79 6.54
CA ILE A 259 -8.07 3.84 5.50
C ILE A 259 -9.49 3.34 5.81
N SER A 260 -9.76 2.94 7.05
CA SER A 260 -11.07 2.41 7.45
C SER A 260 -12.18 3.46 7.28
N GLU A 261 -11.92 4.70 7.66
CA GLU A 261 -12.87 5.81 7.51
C GLU A 261 -13.08 6.15 6.02
N TYR A 262 -12.01 6.18 5.24
CA TYR A 262 -12.08 6.40 3.80
C TYR A 262 -12.95 5.35 3.10
N LEU A 263 -12.75 4.07 3.39
CA LEU A 263 -13.56 2.98 2.84
C LEU A 263 -15.02 3.11 3.25
N ARG A 264 -15.29 3.43 4.52
CA ARG A 264 -16.64 3.64 5.04
C ARG A 264 -17.35 4.79 4.31
N ALA A 265 -16.68 5.91 4.12
CA ALA A 265 -17.24 7.09 3.47
C ALA A 265 -17.57 6.83 1.98
N ASN A 266 -16.70 6.10 1.27
CA ASN A 266 -16.93 5.76 -0.14
C ASN A 266 -18.02 4.71 -0.31
N TYR A 267 -18.10 3.70 0.55
CA TYR A 267 -19.18 2.71 0.53
C TYR A 267 -20.57 3.36 0.69
N LEU A 268 -20.70 4.35 1.56
CA LEU A 268 -21.98 5.06 1.78
C LEU A 268 -22.41 5.95 0.59
N ARG A 269 -21.48 6.31 -0.30
CA ARG A 269 -21.77 7.10 -1.51
C ARG A 269 -22.25 6.24 -2.68
N MET A 270 -22.18 4.91 -2.57
CA MET A 270 -22.51 4.01 -3.66
C MET A 270 -24.01 3.79 -3.79
N PRO A 271 -24.58 3.66 -5.03
CA PRO A 271 -26.03 3.62 -5.28
C PRO A 271 -26.79 2.43 -4.68
N HIS A 272 -26.15 1.53 -3.96
CA HIS A 272 -26.72 0.29 -3.43
C HIS A 272 -26.72 0.18 -1.89
N GLY A 273 -26.22 1.18 -1.18
CA GLY A 273 -26.41 1.29 0.27
C GLY A 273 -27.75 1.94 0.56
N HIS A 274 -28.58 1.37 1.42
CA HIS A 274 -29.71 2.09 1.99
C HIS A 274 -29.19 3.44 2.52
N ALA A 275 -29.76 4.53 1.98
CA ALA A 275 -29.36 5.87 2.31
C ALA A 275 -29.40 6.08 3.84
N ALA A 276 -28.26 6.17 4.48
CA ALA A 276 -28.14 6.85 5.74
C ALA A 276 -28.18 8.35 5.42
N GLU A 277 -29.25 9.01 5.86
CA GLU A 277 -29.44 10.44 5.69
C GLU A 277 -28.32 11.23 6.37
N GLY A 278 -27.61 11.99 5.56
CA GLY A 278 -26.67 13.03 6.01
C GLY A 278 -25.30 12.94 5.33
N PRO A 279 -24.78 14.06 4.81
CA PRO A 279 -23.43 14.09 4.26
C PRO A 279 -22.44 14.00 5.40
N ILE A 280 -21.71 12.89 5.48
CA ILE A 280 -20.48 12.85 6.27
C ILE A 280 -19.43 13.58 5.43
N LEU A 281 -19.23 14.83 5.78
CA LEU A 281 -18.15 15.67 5.26
C LEU A 281 -16.82 15.11 5.79
N VAL A 282 -16.22 14.16 5.06
CA VAL A 282 -14.77 14.21 4.91
C VAL A 282 -14.56 15.50 4.11
N PRO A 283 -13.81 16.50 4.58
CA PRO A 283 -13.61 17.73 3.84
C PRO A 283 -12.92 17.41 2.51
N MET A 284 -13.70 17.10 1.48
CA MET A 284 -13.27 17.07 0.11
C MET A 284 -13.23 18.51 -0.35
N GLY A 285 -12.07 19.15 -0.19
CA GLY A 285 -11.92 20.53 -0.61
C GLY A 285 -10.97 21.35 0.24
N VAL A 286 -9.86 20.78 0.66
CA VAL A 286 -8.70 21.58 1.03
C VAL A 286 -7.70 21.46 -0.13
N PRO A 287 -7.44 22.53 -0.89
CA PRO A 287 -6.35 22.52 -1.85
C PRO A 287 -5.03 22.57 -1.06
N GLY A 288 -4.38 21.39 -0.92
CA GLY A 288 -3.09 21.24 -0.25
C GLY A 288 -2.98 19.88 0.44
N PRO A 289 -1.75 19.39 0.67
CA PRO A 289 -1.54 18.15 1.40
C PRO A 289 -2.11 18.27 2.82
N LEU A 290 -2.86 17.24 3.26
CA LEU A 290 -3.25 17.10 4.66
C LEU A 290 -1.97 16.78 5.45
N ARG A 291 -1.52 17.73 6.28
CA ARG A 291 -0.46 17.48 7.24
C ARG A 291 -1.14 17.08 8.56
N PHE A 292 -0.74 15.94 9.10
CA PHE A 292 -1.16 15.47 10.41
C PHE A 292 -0.06 15.89 11.38
N ASP A 293 -0.19 17.08 11.97
CA ASP A 293 0.70 17.56 13.04
C ASP A 293 0.19 16.99 14.37
N ASP A 294 1.07 16.38 15.15
CA ASP A 294 0.80 15.86 16.51
C ASP A 294 0.63 16.96 17.59
N ASP A 295 0.23 18.18 17.24
CA ASP A 295 0.18 19.34 18.15
C ASP A 295 -1.13 19.48 18.95
N ASP A 296 -1.79 18.40 19.35
CA ASP A 296 -2.93 18.45 20.28
C ASP A 296 -2.64 17.82 21.68
N ALA A 297 -1.41 17.93 22.15
CA ALA A 297 -1.08 17.62 23.55
C ALA A 297 -0.37 18.80 24.18
N ASP A 298 -1.11 19.78 24.71
CA ASP A 298 -0.78 20.61 25.88
C ASP A 298 -1.60 21.93 25.92
N ASP A 299 -2.93 21.84 26.07
CA ASP A 299 -3.73 22.92 26.61
C ASP A 299 -4.09 22.56 28.06
N GLU A 300 -3.14 22.71 28.98
CA GLU A 300 -3.47 22.89 30.41
C GLU A 300 -4.08 24.29 30.60
N PRO A 301 -5.23 24.41 31.28
CA PRO A 301 -5.81 25.73 31.58
C PRO A 301 -4.92 26.48 32.56
N VAL A 302 -4.40 27.60 32.13
CA VAL A 302 -3.73 28.58 32.98
C VAL A 302 -4.73 29.07 34.02
N VAL A 303 -4.56 28.60 35.24
CA VAL A 303 -5.27 29.14 36.43
C VAL A 303 -4.70 30.51 36.70
N GLY A 304 -5.49 31.54 36.44
CA GLY A 304 -5.14 32.91 36.77
C GLY A 304 -5.08 33.13 38.30
N ASP A 305 -3.92 33.55 38.79
CA ASP A 305 -3.73 34.06 40.13
C ASP A 305 -4.44 35.41 40.25
N ASP A 306 -5.53 35.43 41.02
CA ASP A 306 -6.18 36.63 41.52
C ASP A 306 -5.26 37.36 42.53
N GLN A 307 -4.73 38.49 42.12
CA GLN A 307 -4.04 39.41 43.02
C GLN A 307 -5.09 40.12 43.88
N GLU A 308 -5.15 39.75 45.15
CA GLU A 308 -5.78 40.57 46.20
C GLU A 308 -5.00 41.88 46.39
N VAL A 309 -5.70 42.97 46.14
CA VAL A 309 -5.30 44.31 46.56
C VAL A 309 -5.83 44.55 47.99
N GLY A 310 -4.95 44.60 49.00
CA GLY A 310 -5.25 44.99 50.30
C GLY A 310 -4.78 46.44 50.58
N PRO A 311 -5.50 47.20 51.39
CA PRO A 311 -5.28 48.64 51.51
C PRO A 311 -4.38 49.03 52.71
N ASN A 312 -3.66 50.13 52.53
CA ASN A 312 -3.21 51.13 53.45
C ASN A 312 -2.58 50.76 54.82
N ALA A 313 -1.38 51.17 55.07
CA ALA A 313 -0.94 52.17 55.99
C ALA A 313 0.48 52.64 55.69
#